data_e85eacb4faa1628a2ebb8355edf29f50
#
_entry.id   e85eacb4faa1628a2ebb8355edf29f50
#
_cell.length_a   1.000
_cell.length_b   1.000
_cell.length_c   1.000
_cell.angle_alpha   90.00
_cell.angle_beta   90.00
_cell.angle_gamma   90.00
#
_symmetry.space_group_name_H-M   'P 1'
#
loop_
_entity.id
_entity.type
_entity.pdbx_description
1 polymer ?
#
loop_
_entity_poly.entity_id
_entity_poly.type
_entity_poly.pdbx_seq_one_letter_code
_entity_poly.pdbx_strand_id
1 'polypeptide(L)'
;MELKELKKRLVEVFSKYVPQRIKDLEGCVRAAVLVPLFLKEGCLHVLLIKRAEDLLHHPGEIAFPGGIIEPSDQTPQEAALREAFEEVGLDPKRVELLGKLDEVLTTTNFIITPFVGVIPYPYPFKIDGKETKGLLILPLKEFKKEKATPVNFQGRTFLSYKIGEGLVWGATAKNPQRAR
;
A
#
# COMPACT_ATOMS: atom_id res chain seq x y z
N MET A 1 -15.97 -16.34 -4.53
CA MET A 1 -16.18 -15.78 -3.17
C MET A 1 -16.99 -14.50 -3.31
N GLU A 2 -17.97 -14.32 -2.47
CA GLU A 2 -18.76 -13.08 -2.46
C GLU A 2 -18.10 -12.00 -1.60
N LEU A 3 -18.38 -10.72 -1.91
CA LEU A 3 -17.79 -9.57 -1.20
C LEU A 3 -18.12 -9.59 0.31
N LYS A 4 -19.35 -9.98 0.66
CA LYS A 4 -19.79 -10.07 2.07
C LYS A 4 -18.97 -11.11 2.86
N GLU A 5 -18.72 -12.26 2.27
CA GLU A 5 -17.93 -13.32 2.88
C GLU A 5 -16.44 -12.91 3.02
N LEU A 6 -15.91 -12.25 1.98
CA LEU A 6 -14.55 -11.69 2.03
C LEU A 6 -14.42 -10.69 3.19
N LYS A 7 -15.32 -9.73 3.27
CA LYS A 7 -15.29 -8.70 4.33
C LYS A 7 -15.31 -9.34 5.72
N LYS A 8 -16.21 -10.31 5.94
CA LYS A 8 -16.31 -11.03 7.22
C LYS A 8 -14.98 -11.67 7.62
N ARG A 9 -14.33 -12.37 6.68
CA ARG A 9 -13.03 -13.02 6.92
C ARG A 9 -11.92 -12.01 7.20
N LEU A 10 -11.88 -10.92 6.43
CA LEU A 10 -10.88 -9.88 6.64
C LEU A 10 -11.07 -9.17 8.00
N VAL A 11 -12.29 -8.84 8.38
CA VAL A 11 -12.59 -8.27 9.70
C VAL A 11 -12.14 -9.21 10.82
N GLU A 12 -12.40 -10.52 10.70
CA GLU A 12 -11.94 -11.50 11.69
C GLU A 12 -10.41 -11.55 11.79
N VAL A 13 -9.69 -11.53 10.66
CA VAL A 13 -8.22 -11.50 10.64
C VAL A 13 -7.70 -10.24 11.31
N PHE A 14 -8.23 -9.06 10.93
CA PHE A 14 -7.76 -7.79 11.48
C PHE A 14 -8.13 -7.58 12.96
N SER A 15 -9.22 -8.18 13.43
CA SER A 15 -9.58 -8.14 14.86
C SER A 15 -8.56 -8.83 15.77
N LYS A 16 -7.82 -9.79 15.23
CA LYS A 16 -6.78 -10.57 15.94
C LYS A 16 -5.36 -10.06 15.64
N TYR A 17 -5.20 -9.23 14.62
CA TYR A 17 -3.89 -8.76 14.19
C TYR A 17 -3.43 -7.56 15.02
N VAL A 18 -2.25 -7.68 15.62
CA VAL A 18 -1.61 -6.62 16.40
C VAL A 18 -0.46 -6.04 15.58
N PRO A 19 -0.63 -4.87 14.94
CA PRO A 19 0.41 -4.29 14.11
C PRO A 19 1.58 -3.78 14.95
N GLN A 20 2.79 -3.98 14.45
CA GLN A 20 4.01 -3.45 15.07
C GLN A 20 4.20 -1.98 14.68
N ARG A 21 4.48 -1.18 15.67
CA ARG A 21 4.80 0.25 15.52
C ARG A 21 6.32 0.46 15.62
N ILE A 22 6.84 1.31 14.76
CA ILE A 22 8.22 1.79 14.84
C ILE A 22 8.23 3.08 15.66
N LYS A 23 9.15 3.19 16.62
CA LYS A 23 9.35 4.44 17.38
C LYS A 23 9.79 5.56 16.45
N ASP A 24 9.50 6.79 16.86
CA ASP A 24 9.99 7.94 16.12
C ASP A 24 11.53 7.96 16.11
N LEU A 25 12.09 8.10 14.92
CA LEU A 25 13.51 8.12 14.68
C LEU A 25 13.90 9.50 14.14
N GLU A 26 15.00 10.03 14.65
CA GLU A 26 15.53 11.31 14.17
C GLU A 26 15.85 11.25 12.68
N GLY A 27 15.45 12.30 11.95
CA GLY A 27 15.64 12.38 10.50
C GLY A 27 14.64 11.55 9.67
N CYS A 28 13.70 10.85 10.31
CA CYS A 28 12.66 10.10 9.61
C CYS A 28 11.36 10.90 9.51
N VAL A 29 10.70 10.77 8.36
CA VAL A 29 9.39 11.37 8.08
C VAL A 29 8.33 10.30 8.11
N ARG A 30 7.20 10.58 8.76
CA ARG A 30 6.06 9.66 8.78
C ARG A 30 5.18 9.83 7.55
N ALA A 31 4.82 8.71 6.97
CA ALA A 31 3.93 8.62 5.82
C ALA A 31 2.86 7.54 6.06
N ALA A 32 1.78 7.61 5.31
CA ALA A 32 0.71 6.62 5.35
C ALA A 32 0.33 6.22 3.94
N VAL A 33 0.03 4.94 3.75
CA VAL A 33 -0.44 4.40 2.47
C VAL A 33 -1.73 3.63 2.66
N LEU A 34 -2.56 3.61 1.63
CA LEU A 34 -3.73 2.77 1.55
C LEU A 34 -3.40 1.50 0.75
N VAL A 35 -3.76 0.35 1.29
CA VAL A 35 -3.76 -0.94 0.59
C VAL A 35 -5.21 -1.23 0.16
N PRO A 36 -5.62 -0.82 -1.06
CA PRO A 36 -7.02 -0.93 -1.49
C PRO A 36 -7.29 -2.34 -2.01
N LEU A 37 -8.17 -3.06 -1.33
CA LEU A 37 -8.57 -4.42 -1.68
C LEU A 37 -9.98 -4.43 -2.28
N PHE A 38 -10.20 -5.26 -3.28
CA PHE A 38 -11.51 -5.46 -3.91
C PHE A 38 -11.63 -6.83 -4.57
N LEU A 39 -12.85 -7.24 -4.83
CA LEU A 39 -13.14 -8.44 -5.62
C LEU A 39 -13.30 -8.08 -7.09
N LYS A 40 -12.57 -8.77 -7.94
CA LYS A 40 -12.75 -8.78 -9.39
C LYS A 40 -12.83 -10.24 -9.85
N GLU A 41 -13.93 -10.59 -10.52
CA GLU A 41 -14.16 -11.95 -11.01
C GLU A 41 -14.01 -13.02 -9.92
N GLY A 42 -14.52 -12.74 -8.72
CA GLY A 42 -14.46 -13.65 -7.58
C GLY A 42 -13.08 -13.81 -6.91
N CYS A 43 -12.08 -13.09 -7.40
CA CYS A 43 -10.70 -13.11 -6.88
C CYS A 43 -10.35 -11.79 -6.17
N LEU A 44 -9.57 -11.89 -5.11
CA LEU A 44 -9.08 -10.72 -4.39
C LEU A 44 -7.97 -10.04 -5.18
N HIS A 45 -8.17 -8.75 -5.43
CA HIS A 45 -7.22 -7.88 -6.12
C HIS A 45 -6.82 -6.71 -5.24
N VAL A 46 -5.71 -6.10 -5.62
CA VAL A 46 -5.17 -4.88 -5.01
C VAL A 46 -4.88 -3.84 -6.08
N LEU A 47 -5.08 -2.58 -5.74
CA LEU A 47 -4.71 -1.44 -6.57
C LEU A 47 -3.33 -0.92 -6.17
N LEU A 48 -2.49 -0.71 -7.18
CA LEU A 48 -1.20 -0.04 -7.08
C LEU A 48 -1.15 1.12 -8.08
N ILE A 49 -0.25 2.05 -7.85
CA ILE A 49 0.04 3.15 -8.76
C ILE A 49 1.45 3.01 -9.33
N LYS A 50 1.63 3.52 -10.53
CA LYS A 50 2.95 3.80 -11.09
C LYS A 50 3.25 5.30 -10.88
N ARG A 51 4.30 5.60 -10.13
CA ARG A 51 4.75 6.95 -9.85
C ARG A 51 5.42 7.58 -11.06
N ALA A 52 5.36 8.91 -11.16
CA ALA A 52 6.03 9.64 -12.23
C ALA A 52 7.56 9.52 -12.12
N GLU A 53 8.24 9.56 -13.27
CA GLU A 53 9.70 9.40 -13.37
C GLU A 53 10.47 10.66 -12.89
N ASP A 54 9.83 11.82 -12.86
CA ASP A 54 10.41 13.12 -12.51
C ASP A 54 10.22 13.50 -11.03
N LEU A 55 9.73 12.59 -10.20
CA LEU A 55 9.56 12.84 -8.78
C LEU A 55 10.90 12.81 -8.02
N LEU A 56 11.01 13.65 -7.00
CA LEU A 56 12.19 13.73 -6.13
C LEU A 56 12.39 12.43 -5.32
N HIS A 57 11.29 11.82 -4.88
CA HIS A 57 11.31 10.58 -4.10
C HIS A 57 10.60 9.47 -4.85
N HIS A 58 11.26 8.31 -4.93
CA HIS A 58 10.72 7.08 -5.52
C HIS A 58 10.18 7.25 -6.95
N PRO A 59 10.99 7.86 -7.89
CA PRO A 59 10.54 8.07 -9.26
C PRO A 59 10.30 6.74 -9.98
N GLY A 60 9.21 6.66 -10.74
CA GLY A 60 8.86 5.50 -11.56
C GLY A 60 8.52 4.21 -10.81
N GLU A 61 8.51 4.22 -9.48
CA GLU A 61 8.21 3.04 -8.68
C GLU A 61 6.73 2.67 -8.72
N ILE A 62 6.47 1.38 -8.56
CA ILE A 62 5.13 0.83 -8.31
C ILE A 62 4.92 0.80 -6.80
N ALA A 63 3.87 1.45 -6.33
CA ALA A 63 3.59 1.62 -4.91
C ALA A 63 2.08 1.59 -4.62
N PHE A 64 1.74 1.49 -3.34
CA PHE A 64 0.38 1.80 -2.88
C PHE A 64 0.14 3.30 -2.91
N PRO A 65 -1.10 3.76 -3.14
CA PRO A 65 -1.45 5.17 -2.99
C PRO A 65 -1.13 5.64 -1.57
N GLY A 66 -0.50 6.79 -1.45
CA GLY A 66 -0.14 7.33 -0.16
C GLY A 66 0.92 8.43 -0.23
N GLY A 67 1.24 9.00 0.91
CA GLY A 67 2.21 10.07 1.02
C GLY A 67 2.51 10.48 2.45
N ILE A 68 3.17 11.62 2.58
CA ILE A 68 3.57 12.20 3.86
C ILE A 68 2.33 12.60 4.67
N ILE A 69 2.37 12.35 5.97
CA ILE A 69 1.35 12.85 6.90
C ILE A 69 1.58 14.34 7.08
N GLU A 70 0.63 15.15 6.67
CA GLU A 70 0.69 16.60 6.77
C GLU A 70 0.13 17.11 8.12
N PRO A 71 0.50 18.33 8.56
CA PRO A 71 -0.05 18.91 9.80
C PRO A 71 -1.58 19.06 9.80
N SER A 72 -2.19 19.17 8.62
CA SER A 72 -3.65 19.23 8.45
C SER A 72 -4.34 17.88 8.64
N ASP A 73 -3.62 16.78 8.51
CA ASP A 73 -4.16 15.45 8.72
C ASP A 73 -4.31 15.19 10.23
N GLN A 74 -5.53 14.95 10.71
CA GLN A 74 -5.78 14.69 12.14
C GLN A 74 -5.25 13.30 12.55
N THR A 75 -5.26 12.36 11.61
CA THR A 75 -4.81 10.99 11.83
C THR A 75 -4.01 10.47 10.64
N PRO A 76 -3.13 9.46 10.83
CA PRO A 76 -2.47 8.80 9.69
C PRO A 76 -3.45 8.19 8.68
N GLN A 77 -4.63 7.73 9.13
CA GLN A 77 -5.68 7.23 8.22
C GLN A 77 -6.17 8.31 7.27
N GLU A 78 -6.38 9.53 7.78
CA GLU A 78 -6.79 10.67 6.94
C GLU A 78 -5.76 10.97 5.88
N ALA A 79 -4.47 10.92 6.19
CA ALA A 79 -3.38 11.10 5.22
C ALA A 79 -3.47 10.05 4.10
N ALA A 80 -3.60 8.77 4.44
CA ALA A 80 -3.71 7.70 3.45
C ALA A 80 -4.95 7.86 2.55
N LEU A 81 -6.08 8.25 3.10
CA LEU A 81 -7.33 8.47 2.35
C LEU A 81 -7.26 9.73 1.49
N ARG A 82 -6.68 10.83 1.99
CA ARG A 82 -6.47 12.07 1.24
C ARG A 82 -5.58 11.82 0.02
N GLU A 83 -4.45 11.17 0.22
CA GLU A 83 -3.52 10.84 -0.86
C GLU A 83 -4.18 9.92 -1.91
N ALA A 84 -4.93 8.91 -1.49
CA ALA A 84 -5.64 8.04 -2.42
C ALA A 84 -6.71 8.81 -3.23
N PHE A 85 -7.35 9.81 -2.63
CA PHE A 85 -8.26 10.68 -3.36
C PHE A 85 -7.51 11.55 -4.38
N GLU A 86 -6.42 12.17 -3.98
CA GLU A 86 -5.60 13.04 -4.83
C GLU A 86 -4.97 12.27 -6.01
N GLU A 87 -4.41 11.09 -5.76
CA GLU A 87 -3.67 10.32 -6.76
C GLU A 87 -4.55 9.52 -7.72
N VAL A 88 -5.65 8.95 -7.24
CA VAL A 88 -6.49 8.02 -8.02
C VAL A 88 -7.99 8.33 -8.00
N GLY A 89 -8.41 9.41 -7.37
CA GLY A 89 -9.81 9.83 -7.30
C GLY A 89 -10.69 8.94 -6.44
N LEU A 90 -10.12 8.18 -5.51
CA LEU A 90 -10.88 7.29 -4.65
C LEU A 90 -11.53 8.08 -3.50
N ASP A 91 -12.87 8.17 -3.50
CA ASP A 91 -13.62 8.85 -2.46
C ASP A 91 -13.41 8.17 -1.09
N PRO A 92 -12.90 8.88 -0.08
CA PRO A 92 -12.72 8.35 1.28
C PRO A 92 -13.97 7.69 1.87
N LYS A 93 -15.15 8.19 1.55
CA LYS A 93 -16.44 7.64 1.99
C LYS A 93 -16.77 6.26 1.39
N ARG A 94 -16.07 5.88 0.34
CA ARG A 94 -16.24 4.59 -0.34
C ARG A 94 -15.22 3.55 0.14
N VAL A 95 -14.33 3.91 1.04
CA VAL A 95 -13.32 3.03 1.62
C VAL A 95 -13.80 2.52 2.97
N GLU A 96 -13.92 1.22 3.10
CA GLU A 96 -14.17 0.56 4.39
C GLU A 96 -12.83 0.12 4.99
N LEU A 97 -12.29 0.93 5.90
CA LEU A 97 -11.04 0.61 6.58
C LEU A 97 -11.21 -0.60 7.50
N LEU A 98 -10.31 -1.54 7.39
CA LEU A 98 -10.29 -2.77 8.19
C LEU A 98 -9.28 -2.71 9.33
N GLY A 99 -8.17 -2.04 9.11
CA GLY A 99 -7.09 -1.93 10.08
C GLY A 99 -5.78 -1.49 9.44
N LYS A 100 -4.72 -1.60 10.19
CA LYS A 100 -3.35 -1.28 9.73
C LYS A 100 -2.45 -2.50 9.83
N LEU A 101 -1.43 -2.52 8.99
CA LEU A 101 -0.34 -3.49 9.02
C LEU A 101 0.84 -2.93 9.83
N ASP A 102 1.89 -3.74 9.99
CA ASP A 102 3.12 -3.30 10.62
C ASP A 102 3.72 -2.12 9.88
N GLU A 103 4.25 -1.17 10.62
CA GLU A 103 4.99 -0.05 10.06
C GLU A 103 6.30 -0.52 9.40
N VAL A 104 6.72 0.20 8.37
CA VAL A 104 7.91 -0.11 7.57
C VAL A 104 8.83 1.08 7.54
N LEU A 105 10.10 0.88 7.92
CA LEU A 105 11.15 1.86 7.69
C LEU A 105 11.75 1.65 6.30
N THR A 106 11.72 2.70 5.49
CA THR A 106 12.31 2.69 4.14
C THR A 106 13.78 3.06 4.16
N THR A 107 14.48 2.81 3.06
CA THR A 107 15.87 3.24 2.86
C THR A 107 16.01 4.76 2.68
N THR A 108 14.91 5.44 2.40
CA THR A 108 14.84 6.89 2.22
C THR A 108 14.33 7.63 3.46
N ASN A 109 14.43 6.99 4.65
CA ASN A 109 14.08 7.54 5.95
C ASN A 109 12.58 7.89 6.11
N PHE A 110 11.69 7.13 5.50
CA PHE A 110 10.27 7.19 5.78
C PHE A 110 9.86 6.06 6.72
N ILE A 111 9.00 6.38 7.69
CA ILE A 111 8.25 5.39 8.47
C ILE A 111 6.84 5.36 7.90
N ILE A 112 6.50 4.28 7.22
CA ILE A 112 5.21 4.13 6.52
C ILE A 112 4.26 3.30 7.36
N THR A 113 3.06 3.82 7.61
CA THR A 113 1.94 3.10 8.20
C THR A 113 1.00 2.64 7.08
N PRO A 114 0.88 1.34 6.79
CA PRO A 114 -0.05 0.84 5.79
C PRO A 114 -1.44 0.61 6.40
N PHE A 115 -2.47 1.19 5.80
CA PHE A 115 -3.87 0.95 6.13
C PHE A 115 -4.52 0.06 5.07
N VAL A 116 -5.25 -0.95 5.50
CA VAL A 116 -5.98 -1.83 4.59
C VAL A 116 -7.44 -1.42 4.54
N GLY A 117 -7.96 -1.23 3.34
CA GLY A 117 -9.34 -0.88 3.12
C GLY A 117 -9.98 -1.67 1.99
N VAL A 118 -11.24 -2.03 2.13
CA VAL A 118 -12.05 -2.59 1.05
C VAL A 118 -12.70 -1.46 0.28
N ILE A 119 -12.57 -1.51 -1.03
CA ILE A 119 -13.13 -0.52 -1.96
C ILE A 119 -14.14 -1.16 -2.91
N PRO A 120 -15.07 -0.38 -3.47
CA PRO A 120 -15.96 -0.88 -4.51
C PRO A 120 -15.20 -1.15 -5.82
N TYR A 121 -15.65 -2.16 -6.56
CA TYR A 121 -15.16 -2.44 -7.90
C TYR A 121 -16.31 -3.01 -8.77
N PRO A 122 -16.48 -2.55 -10.02
CA PRO A 122 -15.69 -1.52 -10.70
C PRO A 122 -15.84 -0.13 -10.08
N TYR A 123 -14.80 0.69 -10.18
CA TYR A 123 -14.75 2.06 -9.68
C TYR A 123 -14.15 3.00 -10.74
N PRO A 124 -14.67 4.20 -10.95
CA PRO A 124 -14.20 5.14 -11.96
C PRO A 124 -12.94 5.88 -11.47
N PHE A 125 -11.83 5.19 -11.33
CA PHE A 125 -10.56 5.80 -10.93
C PHE A 125 -10.13 6.89 -11.90
N LYS A 126 -9.57 7.95 -11.35
CA LYS A 126 -9.03 9.06 -12.12
C LYS A 126 -7.67 9.45 -11.57
N ILE A 127 -6.61 9.16 -12.33
CA ILE A 127 -5.25 9.55 -11.96
C ILE A 127 -5.05 11.06 -12.09
N ASP A 128 -4.21 11.63 -11.23
CA ASP A 128 -3.87 13.06 -11.25
C ASP A 128 -3.03 13.46 -12.48
N GLY A 129 -2.30 12.50 -13.05
CA GLY A 129 -1.45 12.70 -14.23
C GLY A 129 -0.15 13.47 -13.95
N LYS A 130 0.05 13.92 -12.73
CA LYS A 130 1.27 14.61 -12.26
C LYS A 130 2.19 13.64 -11.55
N GLU A 131 1.82 13.21 -10.35
CA GLU A 131 2.61 12.28 -9.54
C GLU A 131 2.30 10.82 -9.88
N THR A 132 1.08 10.53 -10.30
CA THR A 132 0.63 9.20 -10.72
C THR A 132 0.47 9.13 -12.23
N LYS A 133 1.18 8.22 -12.87
CA LYS A 133 1.16 8.02 -14.33
C LYS A 133 0.37 6.80 -14.78
N GLY A 134 0.04 5.89 -13.88
CA GLY A 134 -0.72 4.71 -14.22
C GLY A 134 -1.29 3.99 -13.01
N LEU A 135 -2.23 3.09 -13.28
CA LEU A 135 -2.85 2.20 -12.31
C LEU A 135 -2.48 0.76 -12.66
N LEU A 136 -2.22 -0.04 -11.62
CA LEU A 136 -2.04 -1.48 -11.75
C LEU A 136 -3.07 -2.18 -10.85
N ILE A 137 -3.86 -3.05 -11.46
CA ILE A 137 -4.82 -3.90 -10.76
C ILE A 137 -4.27 -5.32 -10.81
N LEU A 138 -3.88 -5.84 -9.67
CA LEU A 138 -3.19 -7.11 -9.57
C LEU A 138 -3.91 -8.08 -8.66
N PRO A 139 -4.03 -9.36 -9.05
CA PRO A 139 -4.50 -10.38 -8.13
C PRO A 139 -3.57 -10.47 -6.91
N LEU A 140 -4.13 -10.48 -5.70
CA LEU A 140 -3.33 -10.54 -4.48
C LEU A 140 -2.44 -11.79 -4.41
N LYS A 141 -2.82 -12.87 -5.10
CA LYS A 141 -2.01 -14.10 -5.23
C LYS A 141 -0.63 -13.89 -5.87
N GLU A 142 -0.42 -12.77 -6.60
CA GLU A 142 0.89 -12.44 -7.18
C GLU A 142 1.92 -12.07 -6.10
N PHE A 143 1.46 -11.69 -4.90
CA PHE A 143 2.30 -11.35 -3.76
C PHE A 143 2.54 -12.51 -2.79
N LYS A 144 2.33 -13.75 -3.23
CA LYS A 144 2.68 -14.91 -2.42
C LYS A 144 4.18 -15.01 -2.21
N LYS A 145 4.58 -15.45 -1.01
CA LYS A 145 5.98 -15.56 -0.59
C LYS A 145 6.84 -16.38 -1.58
N GLU A 146 6.26 -17.41 -2.17
CA GLU A 146 6.94 -18.29 -3.14
C GLU A 146 7.33 -17.57 -4.45
N LYS A 147 6.69 -16.43 -4.74
CA LYS A 147 6.98 -15.60 -5.91
C LYS A 147 7.96 -14.47 -5.62
N ALA A 148 8.33 -14.30 -4.35
CA ALA A 148 9.22 -13.22 -3.94
C ALA A 148 10.68 -13.55 -4.27
N THR A 149 11.41 -12.55 -4.74
CA THR A 149 12.86 -12.61 -4.93
C THR A 149 13.54 -11.65 -3.96
N PRO A 150 14.54 -12.08 -3.18
CA PRO A 150 15.27 -11.19 -2.31
C PRO A 150 16.16 -10.22 -3.13
N VAL A 151 16.09 -8.94 -2.79
CA VAL A 151 16.96 -7.89 -3.34
C VAL A 151 17.73 -7.26 -2.19
N ASN A 152 19.05 -7.18 -2.32
CA ASN A 152 19.88 -6.49 -1.35
C ASN A 152 20.12 -5.04 -1.81
N PHE A 153 19.79 -4.09 -0.95
CA PHE A 153 20.01 -2.69 -1.20
C PHE A 153 20.52 -2.00 0.09
N GLN A 154 21.65 -1.34 -0.01
CA GLN A 154 22.31 -0.66 1.14
C GLN A 154 22.49 -1.57 2.39
N GLY A 155 22.89 -2.82 2.19
CA GLY A 155 23.11 -3.78 3.28
C GLY A 155 21.82 -4.34 3.92
N ARG A 156 20.66 -4.05 3.36
CA ARG A 156 19.36 -4.60 3.79
C ARG A 156 18.77 -5.46 2.70
N THR A 157 18.16 -6.56 3.10
CA THR A 157 17.44 -7.46 2.19
C THR A 157 15.96 -7.12 2.17
N PHE A 158 15.42 -6.84 0.99
CA PHE A 158 14.01 -6.62 0.72
C PHE A 158 13.47 -7.75 -0.15
N LEU A 159 12.18 -7.97 -0.08
CA LEU A 159 11.49 -8.80 -1.06
C LEU A 159 11.11 -7.95 -2.27
N SER A 160 11.19 -8.56 -3.42
CA SER A 160 10.68 -8.00 -4.67
C SER A 160 9.78 -8.99 -5.36
N TYR A 161 8.81 -8.46 -6.10
CA TYR A 161 7.91 -9.23 -6.95
C TYR A 161 7.99 -8.70 -8.36
N LYS A 162 8.33 -9.57 -9.30
CA LYS A 162 8.32 -9.24 -10.72
C LYS A 162 6.89 -9.35 -11.24
N ILE A 163 6.35 -8.27 -11.76
CA ILE A 163 4.99 -8.20 -12.30
C ILE A 163 5.05 -7.62 -13.70
N GLY A 164 4.90 -8.48 -14.70
CA GLY A 164 5.15 -8.11 -16.09
C GLY A 164 6.59 -7.60 -16.26
N GLU A 165 6.75 -6.39 -16.79
CA GLU A 165 8.06 -5.71 -16.91
C GLU A 165 8.38 -4.85 -15.68
N GLY A 166 7.44 -4.70 -14.74
CA GLY A 166 7.61 -3.92 -13.52
C GLY A 166 8.15 -4.73 -12.34
N LEU A 167 8.77 -4.03 -11.41
CA LEU A 167 9.27 -4.57 -10.16
C LEU A 167 8.60 -3.88 -8.99
N VAL A 168 7.93 -4.65 -8.13
CA VAL A 168 7.40 -4.17 -6.86
C VAL A 168 8.35 -4.60 -5.76
N TRP A 169 8.89 -3.63 -5.01
CA TRP A 169 9.89 -3.89 -3.98
C TRP A 169 9.83 -2.88 -2.82
N GLY A 170 10.74 -3.00 -1.87
CA GLY A 170 10.88 -2.08 -0.75
C GLY A 170 9.69 -2.14 0.21
N ALA A 171 9.15 -0.99 0.56
CA ALA A 171 8.04 -0.88 1.51
C ALA A 171 6.74 -1.53 1.00
N THR A 172 6.53 -1.53 -0.32
CA THR A 172 5.36 -2.15 -0.96
C THR A 172 5.42 -3.68 -0.90
N ALA A 173 6.63 -4.24 -0.99
CA ALA A 173 6.90 -5.67 -0.89
C ALA A 173 7.53 -6.00 0.46
N LYS A 174 6.79 -5.87 1.55
CA LYS A 174 7.29 -6.06 2.91
C LYS A 174 8.00 -7.42 3.09
N ASN A 175 9.15 -7.40 3.76
CA ASN A 175 9.87 -8.61 4.13
C ASN A 175 9.11 -9.40 5.22
N PRO A 176 8.53 -10.57 4.94
CA PRO A 176 7.82 -11.38 5.92
C PRO A 176 8.73 -12.06 6.95
N GLN A 177 10.06 -11.97 6.81
CA GLN A 177 11.00 -12.61 7.75
C GLN A 177 11.16 -11.88 9.09
N ARG A 178 10.56 -10.69 9.27
CA ARG A 178 10.51 -9.98 10.55
C ARG A 178 9.23 -10.17 11.35
N ALA A 179 8.34 -11.05 10.92
CA ALA A 179 7.20 -11.50 11.70
C ALA A 179 7.59 -12.73 12.53
N ARG A 180 8.52 -12.55 13.46
CA ARG A 180 8.76 -13.45 14.59
C ARG A 180 8.87 -12.64 15.86
#